data_86604608041c88c5874ab0cd85e7a281
#
_entry.id   86604608041c88c5874ab0cd85e7a281
#
_cell.length_a   1.000
_cell.length_b   1.000
_cell.length_c   1.000
_cell.angle_alpha   90.00
_cell.angle_beta   90.00
_cell.angle_gamma   90.00
#
_symmetry.space_group_name_H-M   'P 1'
#
loop_
_entity.id
_entity.type
_entity.pdbx_description
1 polymer ?
#
loop_
_entity_poly.entity_id
_entity_poly.type
_entity_poly.pdbx_seq_one_letter_code
_entity_poly.pdbx_strand_id
1 'polypeptide(L)'
;FFFFLMIRRPPRSTLFPYTTLFRSPSVAKVFEMKRRVSNEAHYFIEFVRFRELENGVLFSEIEPKNRVLTCIAEHFADRFPMENWVIYDNTHQEFLVHPAGKHWVLVQGEVPERNVTEQITEAEKEYEKLWKGFFKTISIKERENLKCQRTHIPVKYRKNVTEFQ
;
A
#
# COMPACT_ATOMS: atom_id res chain seq x y z
N PHE A 1 -11.71 -24.90 53.56
CA PHE A 1 -12.10 -25.72 52.38
C PHE A 1 -12.24 -24.80 51.18
N PHE A 2 -11.18 -24.66 50.38
CA PHE A 2 -11.20 -23.96 49.11
C PHE A 2 -11.70 -24.94 48.03
N PHE A 3 -12.88 -24.74 47.53
CA PHE A 3 -13.37 -25.45 46.33
C PHE A 3 -12.70 -24.82 45.10
N PHE A 4 -11.68 -25.46 44.56
CA PHE A 4 -11.19 -25.20 43.21
C PHE A 4 -12.27 -25.66 42.20
N LEU A 5 -13.04 -24.72 41.69
CA LEU A 5 -13.91 -24.94 40.55
C LEU A 5 -13.00 -25.13 39.32
N MET A 6 -12.73 -26.40 38.97
CA MET A 6 -12.08 -26.71 37.67
C MET A 6 -13.07 -26.31 36.57
N ILE A 7 -12.85 -25.13 35.99
CA ILE A 7 -13.52 -24.76 34.73
C ILE A 7 -12.99 -25.72 33.68
N ARG A 8 -13.79 -26.73 33.33
CA ARG A 8 -13.50 -27.62 32.19
C ARG A 8 -13.40 -26.74 30.96
N ARG A 9 -12.23 -26.73 30.31
CA ARG A 9 -12.06 -26.09 29.01
C ARG A 9 -13.12 -26.66 28.07
N PRO A 10 -13.92 -25.83 27.39
CA PRO A 10 -14.89 -26.31 26.42
C PRO A 10 -14.16 -27.13 25.33
N PRO A 11 -14.77 -28.18 24.80
CA PRO A 11 -14.15 -28.99 23.78
C PRO A 11 -13.73 -28.11 22.59
N ARG A 12 -12.53 -28.29 22.09
CA ARG A 12 -11.96 -27.50 20.96
C ARG A 12 -12.87 -27.43 19.73
N SER A 13 -13.79 -28.34 19.56
CA SER A 13 -14.77 -28.42 18.47
C SER A 13 -15.86 -27.35 18.50
N THR A 14 -16.13 -26.72 19.66
CA THR A 14 -17.19 -25.70 19.80
C THR A 14 -16.69 -24.28 19.67
N LEU A 15 -15.37 -24.07 19.64
CA LEU A 15 -14.76 -22.73 19.68
C LEU A 15 -14.66 -22.05 18.32
N PHE A 16 -14.77 -22.76 17.19
CA PHE A 16 -14.62 -22.14 15.88
C PHE A 16 -15.53 -22.79 14.81
N PRO A 17 -16.72 -22.23 14.59
CA PRO A 17 -17.52 -22.60 13.42
C PRO A 17 -16.80 -22.33 12.09
N TYR A 18 -15.71 -21.53 12.11
CA TYR A 18 -14.87 -21.21 10.94
C TYR A 18 -14.16 -22.41 10.33
N THR A 19 -13.83 -23.46 11.09
CA THR A 19 -13.13 -24.64 10.55
C THR A 19 -13.99 -25.43 9.57
N THR A 20 -15.32 -25.42 9.73
CA THR A 20 -16.27 -26.07 8.81
C THR A 20 -16.45 -25.27 7.53
N LEU A 21 -16.42 -23.93 7.59
CA LEU A 21 -16.51 -23.06 6.43
C LEU A 21 -15.28 -23.24 5.51
N PHE A 22 -14.08 -23.36 6.06
CA PHE A 22 -12.84 -23.57 5.28
C PHE A 22 -12.73 -24.96 4.62
N ARG A 23 -13.59 -25.92 4.98
CA ARG A 23 -13.66 -27.22 4.30
C ARG A 23 -14.32 -27.14 2.92
N SER A 24 -15.12 -26.11 2.64
CA SER A 24 -15.69 -25.89 1.32
C SER A 24 -14.62 -25.33 0.38
N PRO A 25 -14.30 -25.99 -0.75
CA PRO A 25 -13.31 -25.50 -1.71
C PRO A 25 -13.64 -24.10 -2.25
N SER A 26 -14.92 -23.79 -2.44
CA SER A 26 -15.38 -22.49 -2.92
C SER A 26 -15.09 -21.38 -1.90
N VAL A 27 -15.36 -21.65 -0.62
CA VAL A 27 -15.09 -20.69 0.47
C VAL A 27 -13.58 -20.48 0.62
N ALA A 28 -12.80 -21.56 0.60
CA ALA A 28 -11.33 -21.48 0.66
C ALA A 28 -10.77 -20.61 -0.49
N LYS A 29 -11.31 -20.77 -1.70
CA LYS A 29 -10.91 -19.96 -2.86
C LYS A 29 -11.21 -18.46 -2.69
N VAL A 30 -12.38 -18.12 -2.16
CA VAL A 30 -12.75 -16.71 -1.86
C VAL A 30 -11.80 -16.10 -0.83
N PHE A 31 -11.48 -16.83 0.24
CA PHE A 31 -10.52 -16.36 1.24
C PHE A 31 -9.11 -16.20 0.66
N GLU A 32 -8.69 -17.07 -0.23
CA GLU A 32 -7.42 -16.95 -0.92
C GLU A 32 -7.39 -15.69 -1.81
N MET A 33 -8.45 -15.42 -2.57
CA MET A 33 -8.58 -14.20 -3.37
C MET A 33 -8.53 -12.95 -2.49
N LYS A 34 -9.31 -12.91 -1.40
CA LYS A 34 -9.28 -11.81 -0.43
C LYS A 34 -7.87 -11.58 0.10
N ARG A 35 -7.17 -12.65 0.50
CA ARG A 35 -5.80 -12.55 1.02
C ARG A 35 -4.82 -11.99 -0.02
N ARG A 36 -4.95 -12.38 -1.29
CA ARG A 36 -4.12 -11.84 -2.38
C ARG A 36 -4.31 -10.34 -2.55
N VAL A 37 -5.57 -9.88 -2.58
CA VAL A 37 -5.89 -8.45 -2.69
C VAL A 37 -5.38 -7.68 -1.46
N SER A 38 -5.65 -8.19 -0.25
CA SER A 38 -5.19 -7.54 0.99
C SER A 38 -3.67 -7.45 1.07
N ASN A 39 -2.94 -8.50 0.68
CA ASN A 39 -1.48 -8.48 0.67
C ASN A 39 -0.94 -7.47 -0.35
N GLU A 40 -1.56 -7.37 -1.53
CA GLU A 40 -1.16 -6.39 -2.53
C GLU A 40 -1.44 -4.96 -2.07
N ALA A 41 -2.61 -4.71 -1.49
CA ALA A 41 -2.96 -3.41 -0.89
C ALA A 41 -1.94 -3.01 0.20
N HIS A 42 -1.56 -3.96 1.06
CA HIS A 42 -0.57 -3.72 2.11
C HIS A 42 0.79 -3.30 1.55
N TYR A 43 1.27 -3.94 0.49
CA TYR A 43 2.50 -3.50 -0.18
C TYR A 43 2.40 -2.08 -0.75
N PHE A 44 1.25 -1.69 -1.30
CA PHE A 44 1.10 -0.32 -1.78
C PHE A 44 1.04 0.69 -0.64
N ILE A 45 0.44 0.35 0.50
CA ILE A 45 0.51 1.18 1.72
C ILE A 45 1.96 1.42 2.15
N GLU A 46 2.82 0.41 2.06
CA GLU A 46 4.23 0.51 2.45
C GLU A 46 5.09 1.27 1.42
N PHE A 47 4.83 1.09 0.12
CA PHE A 47 5.76 1.50 -0.94
C PHE A 47 5.27 2.64 -1.83
N VAL A 48 4.04 3.11 -1.73
CA VAL A 48 3.59 4.32 -2.43
C VAL A 48 4.39 5.51 -1.93
N ARG A 49 4.92 6.30 -2.87
CA ARG A 49 5.59 7.58 -2.61
C ARG A 49 4.89 8.64 -3.42
N PHE A 50 4.53 9.71 -2.75
CA PHE A 50 3.96 10.89 -3.41
C PHE A 50 5.06 11.82 -3.85
N ARG A 51 4.85 12.49 -4.96
CA ARG A 51 5.67 13.59 -5.50
C ARG A 51 4.81 14.82 -5.56
N GLU A 52 5.35 15.94 -5.15
CA GLU A 52 4.63 17.21 -5.23
C GLU A 52 4.74 17.79 -6.65
N LEU A 53 3.56 18.05 -7.23
CA LEU A 53 3.46 18.75 -8.51
C LEU A 53 3.49 20.26 -8.32
N GLU A 54 3.80 21.02 -9.38
CA GLU A 54 3.85 22.50 -9.35
C GLU A 54 2.56 23.17 -8.85
N ASN A 55 1.44 22.49 -8.99
CA ASN A 55 0.13 22.94 -8.48
C ASN A 55 -0.13 22.61 -7.00
N GLY A 56 0.86 22.07 -6.27
CA GLY A 56 0.76 21.68 -4.87
C GLY A 56 -0.05 20.40 -4.61
N VAL A 57 -0.33 19.59 -5.64
CA VAL A 57 -0.99 18.30 -5.48
C VAL A 57 0.04 17.20 -5.31
N LEU A 58 -0.15 16.36 -4.33
CA LEU A 58 0.65 15.15 -4.14
C LEU A 58 0.20 14.06 -5.11
N PHE A 59 1.06 13.64 -6.01
CA PHE A 59 0.74 12.65 -7.03
C PHE A 59 1.55 11.37 -6.85
N SER A 60 0.92 10.22 -7.08
CA SER A 60 1.58 8.92 -7.14
C SER A 60 0.97 8.06 -8.23
N GLU A 61 1.82 7.28 -8.90
CA GLU A 61 1.40 6.30 -9.92
C GLU A 61 1.71 4.89 -9.42
N ILE A 62 0.75 3.97 -9.60
CA ILE A 62 0.90 2.56 -9.23
C ILE A 62 0.45 1.63 -10.36
N GLU A 63 0.94 0.40 -10.36
CA GLU A 63 0.54 -0.65 -11.33
C GLU A 63 0.17 -1.94 -10.57
N PRO A 64 -1.00 -1.99 -9.94
CA PRO A 64 -1.45 -3.18 -9.24
C PRO A 64 -2.00 -4.23 -10.20
N LYS A 65 -1.99 -5.50 -9.76
CA LYS A 65 -2.67 -6.59 -10.47
C LYS A 65 -4.17 -6.64 -10.17
N ASN A 66 -4.54 -6.21 -8.96
CA ASN A 66 -5.92 -6.19 -8.48
C ASN A 66 -6.35 -4.74 -8.23
N ARG A 67 -7.66 -4.48 -8.24
CA ARG A 67 -8.22 -3.18 -7.89
C ARG A 67 -8.05 -2.93 -6.40
N VAL A 68 -6.99 -2.24 -6.00
CA VAL A 68 -6.61 -2.00 -4.60
C VAL A 68 -6.87 -0.58 -4.13
N LEU A 69 -7.20 0.35 -5.02
CA LEU A 69 -7.37 1.78 -4.69
C LEU A 69 -8.35 1.99 -3.51
N THR A 70 -9.51 1.35 -3.54
CA THR A 70 -10.47 1.44 -2.43
C THR A 70 -9.98 0.82 -1.12
N CYS A 71 -9.06 -0.15 -1.19
CA CYS A 71 -8.50 -0.80 -0.01
C CYS A 71 -7.43 0.06 0.68
N ILE A 72 -6.76 0.95 -0.06
CA ILE A 72 -5.70 1.82 0.45
C ILE A 72 -6.18 3.24 0.74
N ALA A 73 -7.38 3.61 0.25
CA ALA A 73 -7.91 4.95 0.29
C ALA A 73 -7.99 5.53 1.72
N GLU A 74 -8.61 4.79 2.64
CA GLU A 74 -8.75 5.22 4.04
C GLU A 74 -7.41 5.47 4.71
N HIS A 75 -6.42 4.59 4.45
CA HIS A 75 -5.09 4.75 5.03
C HIS A 75 -4.45 6.09 4.65
N PHE A 76 -4.51 6.47 3.37
CA PHE A 76 -3.93 7.73 2.92
C PHE A 76 -4.78 8.94 3.28
N ALA A 77 -6.11 8.81 3.32
CA ALA A 77 -7.00 9.86 3.81
C ALA A 77 -6.75 10.20 5.29
N ASP A 78 -6.55 9.19 6.12
CA ASP A 78 -6.21 9.38 7.54
C ASP A 78 -4.80 9.98 7.72
N ARG A 79 -3.85 9.62 6.86
CA ARG A 79 -2.47 10.08 6.95
C ARG A 79 -2.28 11.52 6.45
N PHE A 80 -3.01 11.90 5.40
CA PHE A 80 -2.90 13.19 4.73
C PHE A 80 -4.27 13.86 4.59
N PRO A 81 -4.98 14.13 5.73
CA PRO A 81 -6.37 14.61 5.67
C PRO A 81 -6.50 16.03 5.12
N MET A 82 -5.47 16.85 5.26
CA MET A 82 -5.46 18.27 4.87
C MET A 82 -4.74 18.53 3.55
N GLU A 83 -4.29 17.48 2.86
CA GLU A 83 -3.56 17.60 1.60
C GLU A 83 -4.43 17.17 0.42
N ASN A 84 -4.21 17.82 -0.71
CA ASN A 84 -4.76 17.37 -1.99
C ASN A 84 -3.84 16.29 -2.54
N TRP A 85 -4.35 15.09 -2.71
CA TRP A 85 -3.54 14.02 -3.27
C TRP A 85 -4.30 13.16 -4.27
N VAL A 86 -3.56 12.57 -5.19
CA VAL A 86 -4.07 11.71 -6.26
C VAL A 86 -3.18 10.47 -6.37
N ILE A 87 -3.79 9.29 -6.39
CA ILE A 87 -3.13 8.04 -6.75
C ILE A 87 -3.74 7.54 -8.05
N TYR A 88 -2.91 7.35 -9.07
CA TYR A 88 -3.30 6.83 -10.37
C TYR A 88 -2.96 5.34 -10.49
N ASP A 89 -3.96 4.53 -10.81
CA ASP A 89 -3.80 3.13 -11.17
C ASP A 89 -3.68 3.01 -12.69
N ASN A 90 -2.45 2.84 -13.17
CA ASN A 90 -2.15 2.73 -14.60
C ASN A 90 -2.70 1.43 -15.21
N THR A 91 -2.89 0.38 -14.43
CA THR A 91 -3.39 -0.91 -14.91
C THR A 91 -4.88 -0.87 -15.20
N HIS A 92 -5.66 -0.22 -14.33
CA HIS A 92 -7.13 -0.18 -14.43
C HIS A 92 -7.65 1.16 -14.92
N GLN A 93 -6.77 2.16 -15.15
CA GLN A 93 -7.10 3.52 -15.58
C GLN A 93 -8.11 4.19 -14.63
N GLU A 94 -7.79 4.12 -13.35
CA GLU A 94 -8.60 4.67 -12.27
C GLU A 94 -7.78 5.68 -11.45
N PHE A 95 -8.42 6.76 -11.03
CA PHE A 95 -7.85 7.76 -10.14
C PHE A 95 -8.52 7.67 -8.77
N LEU A 96 -7.75 7.62 -7.73
CA LEU A 96 -8.18 7.87 -6.38
C LEU A 96 -7.80 9.32 -6.02
N VAL A 97 -8.80 10.18 -5.90
CA VAL A 97 -8.64 11.62 -5.67
C VAL A 97 -9.12 11.98 -4.27
N HIS A 98 -8.29 12.69 -3.52
CA HIS A 98 -8.64 13.21 -2.20
C HIS A 98 -8.43 14.73 -2.17
N PRO A 99 -9.51 15.51 -2.14
CA PRO A 99 -9.42 16.94 -1.85
C PRO A 99 -9.22 17.18 -0.36
N ALA A 100 -8.40 18.16 -0.01
CA ALA A 100 -8.10 18.53 1.38
C ALA A 100 -9.38 18.70 2.23
N GLY A 101 -9.43 18.00 3.37
CA GLY A 101 -10.56 18.07 4.31
C GLY A 101 -11.88 17.46 3.80
N LYS A 102 -11.85 16.69 2.72
CA LYS A 102 -13.05 16.04 2.16
C LYS A 102 -12.84 14.53 2.02
N HIS A 103 -13.93 13.80 1.73
CA HIS A 103 -13.83 12.39 1.41
C HIS A 103 -13.18 12.16 0.03
N TRP A 104 -12.45 11.07 -0.08
CA TRP A 104 -11.87 10.61 -1.34
C TRP A 104 -12.94 10.15 -2.33
N VAL A 105 -12.61 10.24 -3.61
CA VAL A 105 -13.48 9.84 -4.72
C VAL A 105 -12.67 8.98 -5.70
N LEU A 106 -13.30 7.92 -6.20
CA LEU A 106 -12.73 7.11 -7.28
C LEU A 106 -13.29 7.61 -8.62
N VAL A 107 -12.40 7.91 -9.55
CA VAL A 107 -12.75 8.44 -10.88
C VAL A 107 -12.13 7.53 -11.94
N GLN A 108 -12.90 7.14 -12.95
CA GLN A 108 -12.37 6.43 -14.11
C GLN A 108 -11.92 7.44 -15.17
N GLY A 109 -10.76 7.21 -15.74
CA GLY A 109 -10.22 8.07 -16.80
C GLY A 109 -8.79 7.73 -17.15
N GLU A 110 -8.37 8.17 -18.31
CA GLU A 110 -6.97 8.13 -18.72
C GLU A 110 -6.24 9.37 -18.19
N VAL A 111 -4.93 9.26 -18.01
CA VAL A 111 -4.09 10.42 -17.62
C VAL A 111 -4.23 11.48 -18.71
N PRO A 112 -4.71 12.69 -18.37
CA PRO A 112 -4.63 13.80 -19.30
C PRO A 112 -3.15 14.04 -19.58
N GLU A 113 -2.77 14.01 -20.85
CA GLU A 113 -1.43 14.18 -21.44
C GLU A 113 -0.24 14.10 -20.47
N ARG A 114 0.74 13.26 -20.73
CA ARG A 114 1.95 13.01 -19.90
C ARG A 114 2.63 14.27 -19.34
N ASN A 115 2.39 15.42 -19.97
CA ASN A 115 2.95 16.72 -19.56
C ASN A 115 2.51 17.19 -18.16
N VAL A 116 1.36 16.78 -17.65
CA VAL A 116 0.88 17.23 -16.33
C VAL A 116 1.56 16.46 -15.19
N THR A 117 1.92 15.19 -15.41
CA THR A 117 2.57 14.36 -14.39
C THR A 117 4.09 14.57 -14.34
N GLU A 118 4.68 15.22 -15.34
CA GLU A 118 6.10 15.51 -15.40
C GLU A 118 6.48 16.87 -14.76
N GLN A 119 5.50 17.70 -14.40
CA GLN A 119 5.72 19.00 -13.72
C GLN A 119 5.95 18.78 -12.22
N ILE A 120 7.07 18.15 -11.88
CA ILE A 120 7.52 17.98 -10.51
C ILE A 120 8.24 19.25 -10.08
N THR A 121 7.97 19.74 -8.87
CA THR A 121 8.63 20.95 -8.33
C THR A 121 10.16 20.77 -8.28
N GLU A 122 10.91 21.86 -8.47
CA GLU A 122 12.37 21.81 -8.30
C GLU A 122 12.77 21.43 -6.87
N ALA A 123 11.98 21.84 -5.88
CA ALA A 123 12.16 21.44 -4.48
C ALA A 123 12.05 19.92 -4.30
N GLU A 124 11.07 19.27 -4.95
CA GLU A 124 10.91 17.81 -4.90
C GLU A 124 12.11 17.09 -5.52
N LYS A 125 12.63 17.56 -6.65
CA LYS A 125 13.84 17.01 -7.27
C LYS A 125 15.07 17.12 -6.35
N GLU A 126 15.17 18.20 -5.60
CA GLU A 126 16.24 18.41 -4.62
C GLU A 126 16.07 17.44 -3.44
N TYR A 127 14.86 17.28 -2.91
CA TYR A 127 14.56 16.32 -1.85
C TYR A 127 14.83 14.88 -2.28
N GLU A 128 14.44 14.46 -3.48
CA GLU A 128 14.77 13.13 -4.01
C GLU A 128 16.29 12.91 -4.05
N LYS A 129 17.06 13.89 -4.47
CA LYS A 129 18.53 13.84 -4.52
C LYS A 129 19.13 13.73 -3.12
N LEU A 130 18.64 14.54 -2.18
CA LEU A 130 19.06 14.49 -0.78
C LEU A 130 18.72 13.15 -0.14
N TRP A 131 17.53 12.62 -0.38
CA TRP A 131 17.10 11.31 0.11
C TRP A 131 17.97 10.17 -0.41
N LYS A 132 18.27 10.14 -1.71
CA LYS A 132 19.18 9.15 -2.31
C LYS A 132 20.59 9.24 -1.71
N GLY A 133 21.06 10.46 -1.47
CA GLY A 133 22.36 10.70 -0.81
C GLY A 133 22.37 10.19 0.64
N PHE A 134 21.34 10.51 1.40
CA PHE A 134 21.17 10.06 2.79
C PHE A 134 21.14 8.52 2.85
N PHE A 135 20.30 7.88 2.04
CA PHE A 135 20.19 6.42 1.99
C PHE A 135 21.53 5.73 1.74
N LYS A 136 22.35 6.26 0.80
CA LYS A 136 23.70 5.75 0.52
C LYS A 136 24.64 5.94 1.69
N THR A 137 24.54 7.06 2.40
CA THR A 137 25.44 7.41 3.51
C THR A 137 25.19 6.57 4.75
N ILE A 138 23.91 6.26 5.08
CA ILE A 138 23.55 5.44 6.25
C ILE A 138 23.66 3.94 5.99
N SER A 139 23.80 3.53 4.73
CA SER A 139 23.90 2.10 4.38
C SER A 139 25.24 1.52 4.86
N ILE A 140 25.17 0.43 5.62
CA ILE A 140 26.35 -0.31 6.12
C ILE A 140 26.59 -1.47 5.17
N LYS A 141 27.67 -1.39 4.37
CA LYS A 141 28.00 -2.40 3.33
C LYS A 141 28.13 -3.83 3.90
N GLU A 142 28.68 -3.98 5.09
CA GLU A 142 28.86 -5.28 5.76
C GLU A 142 27.54 -5.93 6.17
N ARG A 143 26.43 -5.16 6.22
CA ARG A 143 25.08 -5.63 6.52
C ARG A 143 24.22 -5.81 5.28
N GLU A 144 24.77 -5.56 4.11
CA GLU A 144 24.03 -5.71 2.86
C GLU A 144 23.59 -7.15 2.64
N ASN A 145 22.29 -7.38 2.53
CA ASN A 145 21.70 -8.69 2.28
C ASN A 145 20.65 -8.59 1.17
N LEU A 146 21.10 -8.78 -0.07
CA LEU A 146 20.25 -8.70 -1.27
C LEU A 146 19.09 -9.69 -1.26
N LYS A 147 19.27 -10.87 -0.65
CA LYS A 147 18.20 -11.87 -0.54
C LYS A 147 17.09 -11.37 0.39
N CYS A 148 17.47 -10.88 1.57
CA CYS A 148 16.54 -10.29 2.53
C CYS A 148 15.82 -9.07 1.92
N GLN A 149 16.55 -8.18 1.26
CA GLN A 149 16.01 -7.01 0.60
C GLN A 149 14.96 -7.35 -0.49
N ARG A 150 15.23 -8.41 -1.29
CA ARG A 150 14.27 -8.86 -2.32
C ARG A 150 13.00 -9.49 -1.73
N THR A 151 13.11 -10.08 -0.54
CA THR A 151 11.96 -10.67 0.17
C THR A 151 11.06 -9.59 0.75
N HIS A 152 11.66 -8.56 1.38
CA HIS A 152 10.89 -7.47 2.00
C HIS A 152 10.39 -6.44 0.98
N ILE A 153 11.19 -6.12 -0.04
CA ILE A 153 10.82 -5.19 -1.11
C ILE A 153 10.87 -5.94 -2.44
N PRO A 154 9.75 -6.59 -2.85
CA PRO A 154 9.70 -7.31 -4.11
C PRO A 154 10.02 -6.40 -5.30
N VAL A 155 10.72 -6.93 -6.30
CA VAL A 155 11.26 -6.16 -7.45
C VAL A 155 10.19 -5.32 -8.15
N LYS A 156 8.96 -5.83 -8.24
CA LYS A 156 7.85 -5.14 -8.91
C LYS A 156 7.47 -3.80 -8.26
N TYR A 157 7.72 -3.62 -6.94
CA TYR A 157 7.40 -2.39 -6.22
C TYR A 157 8.57 -1.39 -6.15
N ARG A 158 9.79 -1.81 -6.53
CA ARG A 158 10.99 -0.95 -6.45
C ARG A 158 10.90 0.32 -7.29
N LYS A 159 10.15 0.26 -8.40
CA LYS A 159 9.90 1.42 -9.24
C LYS A 159 9.12 2.54 -8.53
N ASN A 160 8.36 2.20 -7.48
CA ASN A 160 7.59 3.17 -6.68
C ASN A 160 8.41 3.75 -5.52
N VAL A 161 9.64 3.27 -5.32
CA VAL A 161 10.48 3.61 -4.17
C VAL A 161 11.69 4.40 -4.64
N THR A 162 11.82 5.64 -4.19
CA THR A 162 12.82 6.62 -4.64
C THR A 162 14.26 6.12 -4.51
N GLU A 163 14.56 5.28 -3.49
CA GLU A 163 15.89 4.73 -3.21
C GLU A 163 16.40 3.76 -4.27
N PHE A 164 15.50 3.22 -5.12
CA PHE A 164 15.84 2.24 -6.15
C PHE A 164 15.70 2.78 -7.59
N GLN A 165 15.39 4.06 -7.73
CA GLN A 165 15.28 4.76 -9.03
C GLN A 165 16.61 5.34 -9.50
#